data_61f45b2f8023ff2adb04c7109619ec90
#
_entry.id   61f45b2f8023ff2adb04c7109619ec90
#
_cell.length_a   1.000
_cell.length_b   1.000
_cell.length_c   1.000
_cell.angle_alpha   90.00
_cell.angle_beta   90.00
_cell.angle_gamma   90.00
#
_symmetry.space_group_name_H-M   'P 1'
#
loop_
_entity.id
_entity.type
_entity.pdbx_description
1 polymer ?
#
loop_
_entity_poly.entity_id
_entity_poly.type
_entity_poly.pdbx_seq_one_letter_code
_entity_poly.pdbx_strand_id
1 'polypeptide(L)'
;MSTNFSTSETRLNLMRAFAGESQARNRYTLAQEKAQQQGQYVLSALFKFTADQEKAHAKVFYEHLSELSGSTIKVDGGYPVDISSRLCDLLKMAAHNEDQEADDVYPAFAETARTEGFAKVAQDFENIAQIERSHSARFKKFHDLCTSGRLFSSDKPERWVCMNCGFILESEQAPQKCPVCGVDHGYYIRLEMAAWGL
;
A
#
# COMPACT_ATOMS: atom_id res chain seq x y z
N MET A 1 -19.86 -29.23 13.27
CA MET A 1 -18.61 -29.97 13.11
C MET A 1 -17.56 -28.98 12.66
N SER A 2 -16.38 -28.95 13.26
CA SER A 2 -15.31 -28.05 12.78
C SER A 2 -14.79 -28.56 11.44
N THR A 3 -14.65 -27.66 10.47
CA THR A 3 -14.06 -27.98 9.17
C THR A 3 -12.58 -28.35 9.35
N ASN A 4 -12.12 -29.40 8.65
CA ASN A 4 -10.69 -29.75 8.69
C ASN A 4 -9.92 -28.69 7.87
N PHE A 5 -8.95 -28.03 8.49
CA PHE A 5 -8.20 -26.96 7.86
C PHE A 5 -7.50 -27.40 6.57
N SER A 6 -6.92 -28.60 6.54
CA SER A 6 -6.19 -29.10 5.35
C SER A 6 -7.06 -29.29 4.10
N THR A 7 -8.39 -29.25 4.24
CA THR A 7 -9.35 -29.37 3.13
C THR A 7 -10.30 -28.17 3.03
N SER A 8 -10.12 -27.13 3.85
CA SER A 8 -10.99 -25.98 3.94
C SER A 8 -10.84 -25.01 2.76
N GLU A 9 -11.86 -24.22 2.48
CA GLU A 9 -11.78 -23.08 1.57
C GLU A 9 -10.95 -21.93 2.19
N THR A 10 -11.01 -21.78 3.52
CA THR A 10 -10.18 -20.81 4.26
C THR A 10 -8.70 -20.99 3.94
N ARG A 11 -8.19 -22.22 3.90
CA ARG A 11 -6.81 -22.50 3.48
C ARG A 11 -6.49 -21.96 2.08
N LEU A 12 -7.42 -22.13 1.13
CA LEU A 12 -7.26 -21.63 -0.23
C LEU A 12 -7.28 -20.10 -0.26
N ASN A 13 -8.18 -19.47 0.50
CA ASN A 13 -8.27 -18.02 0.62
C ASN A 13 -7.03 -17.40 1.25
N LEU A 14 -6.45 -18.05 2.26
CA LEU A 14 -5.16 -17.63 2.83
C LEU A 14 -4.02 -17.67 1.80
N MET A 15 -3.97 -18.69 0.96
CA MET A 15 -2.95 -18.77 -0.11
C MET A 15 -3.22 -17.75 -1.23
N ARG A 16 -4.49 -17.51 -1.60
CA ARG A 16 -4.87 -16.45 -2.56
C ARG A 16 -4.47 -15.08 -2.02
N ALA A 17 -4.74 -14.81 -0.74
CA ALA A 17 -4.36 -13.56 -0.09
C ALA A 17 -2.83 -13.41 -0.01
N PHE A 18 -2.10 -14.43 0.40
CA PHE A 18 -0.62 -14.41 0.38
C PHE A 18 -0.06 -14.09 -1.01
N ALA A 19 -0.63 -14.68 -2.07
CA ALA A 19 -0.23 -14.40 -3.44
C ALA A 19 -0.61 -12.97 -3.85
N GLY A 20 -1.79 -12.47 -3.44
CA GLY A 20 -2.26 -11.10 -3.63
C GLY A 20 -1.31 -10.07 -3.05
N GLU A 21 -1.00 -10.18 -1.77
CA GLU A 21 -0.07 -9.30 -1.07
C GLU A 21 1.35 -9.35 -1.67
N SER A 22 1.80 -10.55 -2.02
CA SER A 22 3.13 -10.74 -2.62
C SER A 22 3.27 -10.02 -3.96
N GLN A 23 2.24 -10.07 -4.81
CA GLN A 23 2.25 -9.35 -6.09
C GLN A 23 2.02 -7.84 -5.89
N ALA A 24 1.15 -7.41 -4.94
CA ALA A 24 0.94 -6.00 -4.60
C ALA A 24 2.25 -5.35 -4.15
N ARG A 25 2.97 -6.01 -3.24
CA ARG A 25 4.32 -5.59 -2.85
C ARG A 25 5.25 -5.39 -4.04
N ASN A 26 5.28 -6.33 -4.98
CA ASN A 26 6.14 -6.20 -6.16
C ASN A 26 5.68 -5.07 -7.09
N ARG A 27 4.37 -4.92 -7.32
CA ARG A 27 3.82 -3.79 -8.11
C ARG A 27 4.22 -2.44 -7.50
N TYR A 28 4.11 -2.29 -6.19
CA TYR A 28 4.51 -1.05 -5.49
C TYR A 28 6.02 -0.85 -5.49
N THR A 29 6.82 -1.91 -5.43
CA THR A 29 8.28 -1.80 -5.60
C THR A 29 8.64 -1.28 -7.00
N LEU A 30 7.99 -1.78 -8.05
CA LEU A 30 8.20 -1.29 -9.43
C LEU A 30 7.73 0.17 -9.60
N ALA A 31 6.60 0.55 -8.96
CA ALA A 31 6.13 1.93 -8.95
C ALA A 31 7.08 2.87 -8.18
N GLN A 32 7.65 2.40 -7.07
CA GLN A 32 8.68 3.09 -6.30
C GLN A 32 9.90 3.42 -7.17
N GLU A 33 10.44 2.41 -7.88
CA GLU A 33 11.60 2.58 -8.77
C GLU A 33 11.30 3.59 -9.89
N LYS A 34 10.12 3.51 -10.49
CA LYS A 34 9.67 4.47 -11.50
C LYS A 34 9.59 5.89 -10.94
N ALA A 35 9.03 6.08 -9.75
CA ALA A 35 8.96 7.39 -9.09
C ALA A 35 10.35 7.95 -8.81
N GLN A 36 11.29 7.10 -8.40
CA GLN A 36 12.68 7.49 -8.17
C GLN A 36 13.36 7.92 -9.48
N GLN A 37 13.19 7.17 -10.56
CA GLN A 37 13.72 7.52 -11.89
C GLN A 37 13.20 8.87 -12.41
N GLN A 38 11.97 9.25 -12.04
CA GLN A 38 11.35 10.53 -12.39
C GLN A 38 11.65 11.66 -11.39
N GLY A 39 12.53 11.44 -10.41
CA GLY A 39 12.85 12.42 -9.37
C GLY A 39 11.72 12.72 -8.38
N GLN A 40 10.69 11.87 -8.33
CA GLN A 40 9.53 12.02 -7.44
C GLN A 40 9.75 11.22 -6.15
N TYR A 41 10.72 11.63 -5.35
CA TYR A 41 11.19 10.87 -4.19
C TYR A 41 10.12 10.72 -3.09
N VAL A 42 9.22 11.68 -2.96
CA VAL A 42 8.06 11.58 -2.07
C VAL A 42 7.14 10.44 -2.48
N LEU A 43 6.85 10.29 -3.78
CA LEU A 43 6.03 9.18 -4.29
C LEU A 43 6.78 7.86 -4.22
N SER A 44 8.09 7.88 -4.44
CA SER A 44 8.94 6.71 -4.22
C SER A 44 8.86 6.22 -2.77
N ALA A 45 8.95 7.13 -1.79
CA ALA A 45 8.82 6.79 -0.37
C ALA A 45 7.43 6.27 -0.01
N LEU A 46 6.37 6.84 -0.59
CA LEU A 46 4.99 6.38 -0.41
C LEU A 46 4.82 4.93 -0.87
N PHE A 47 5.21 4.61 -2.10
CA PHE A 47 5.11 3.25 -2.64
C PHE A 47 5.97 2.26 -1.86
N LYS A 48 7.20 2.66 -1.48
CA LYS A 48 8.06 1.81 -0.65
C LYS A 48 7.42 1.49 0.70
N PHE A 49 6.88 2.51 1.38
CA PHE A 49 6.24 2.35 2.68
C PHE A 49 5.06 1.37 2.60
N THR A 50 4.20 1.51 1.57
CA THR A 50 3.08 0.58 1.38
C THR A 50 3.59 -0.81 1.00
N ALA A 51 4.55 -0.95 0.09
CA ALA A 51 5.14 -2.26 -0.26
C ALA A 51 5.71 -3.02 0.95
N ASP A 52 6.29 -2.32 1.93
CA ASP A 52 6.77 -2.94 3.17
C ASP A 52 5.61 -3.41 4.06
N GLN A 53 4.45 -2.73 4.02
CA GLN A 53 3.23 -3.13 4.73
C GLN A 53 2.57 -4.35 4.06
N GLU A 54 2.49 -4.43 2.72
CA GLU A 54 1.99 -5.61 2.01
C GLU A 54 2.83 -6.87 2.33
N LYS A 55 4.14 -6.71 2.51
CA LYS A 55 4.98 -7.82 2.99
C LYS A 55 4.58 -8.30 4.39
N ALA A 56 4.17 -7.37 5.26
CA ALA A 56 3.73 -7.74 6.61
C ALA A 56 2.38 -8.47 6.56
N HIS A 57 1.44 -8.02 5.71
CA HIS A 57 0.16 -8.70 5.50
C HIS A 57 0.35 -10.10 4.91
N ALA A 58 1.18 -10.22 3.86
CA ALA A 58 1.56 -11.51 3.28
C ALA A 58 2.08 -12.48 4.36
N LYS A 59 2.92 -12.00 5.27
CA LYS A 59 3.44 -12.81 6.38
C LYS A 59 2.32 -13.31 7.30
N VAL A 60 1.36 -12.46 7.66
CA VAL A 60 0.21 -12.87 8.51
C VAL A 60 -0.54 -14.04 7.87
N PHE A 61 -0.91 -13.92 6.59
CA PHE A 61 -1.64 -14.97 5.89
C PHE A 61 -0.81 -16.25 5.74
N TYR A 62 0.48 -16.12 5.48
CA TYR A 62 1.39 -17.25 5.33
C TYR A 62 1.63 -18.01 6.65
N GLU A 63 1.68 -17.33 7.78
CA GLU A 63 1.85 -17.95 9.10
C GLU A 63 0.65 -18.82 9.50
N HIS A 64 -0.55 -18.47 9.08
CA HIS A 64 -1.73 -19.32 9.25
C HIS A 64 -1.64 -20.66 8.50
N LEU A 65 -0.79 -20.75 7.48
CA LEU A 65 -0.58 -21.97 6.70
C LEU A 65 0.54 -22.87 7.27
N SER A 66 1.10 -22.52 8.44
CA SER A 66 2.29 -23.17 9.01
C SER A 66 2.14 -24.69 9.22
N GLU A 67 0.94 -25.18 9.60
CA GLU A 67 0.70 -26.63 9.76
C GLU A 67 0.77 -27.42 8.44
N LEU A 68 0.70 -26.72 7.29
CA LEU A 68 0.82 -27.31 5.95
C LEU A 68 2.24 -27.18 5.38
N SER A 69 3.22 -26.89 6.23
CA SER A 69 4.62 -26.73 5.82
C SER A 69 5.12 -27.93 5.03
N GLY A 70 5.82 -27.68 3.92
CA GLY A 70 6.31 -28.70 3.00
C GLY A 70 5.29 -29.17 1.96
N SER A 71 4.02 -28.76 2.04
CA SER A 71 3.01 -29.07 1.03
C SER A 71 2.90 -27.97 -0.02
N THR A 72 2.25 -28.28 -1.16
CA THR A 72 1.92 -27.34 -2.21
C THR A 72 0.41 -27.11 -2.23
N ILE A 73 -0.02 -25.86 -2.07
CA ILE A 73 -1.43 -25.46 -2.18
C ILE A 73 -1.65 -24.87 -3.56
N LYS A 74 -2.43 -25.53 -4.39
CA LYS A 74 -2.84 -25.00 -5.69
C LYS A 74 -4.04 -24.09 -5.52
N VAL A 75 -3.95 -22.87 -6.05
CA VAL A 75 -5.03 -21.88 -6.07
C VAL A 75 -5.17 -21.27 -7.45
N ASP A 76 -6.35 -20.80 -7.76
CA ASP A 76 -6.66 -19.86 -8.82
C ASP A 76 -6.76 -18.45 -8.25
N GLY A 77 -6.60 -17.43 -9.08
CA GLY A 77 -6.75 -16.04 -8.66
C GLY A 77 -6.62 -15.08 -9.85
N GLY A 78 -7.32 -13.96 -9.77
CA GLY A 78 -7.17 -12.82 -10.68
C GLY A 78 -6.36 -11.73 -9.97
N TYR A 79 -5.29 -11.26 -10.59
CA TYR A 79 -4.45 -10.20 -10.05
C TYR A 79 -4.29 -9.07 -11.07
N PRO A 80 -4.27 -7.80 -10.65
CA PRO A 80 -4.23 -6.67 -11.56
C PRO A 80 -2.89 -6.56 -12.30
N VAL A 81 -2.95 -6.00 -13.52
CA VAL A 81 -1.78 -5.64 -14.33
C VAL A 81 -1.75 -4.12 -14.45
N ASP A 82 -0.98 -3.47 -13.57
CA ASP A 82 -0.91 -2.02 -13.42
C ASP A 82 0.40 -1.51 -14.00
N ILE A 83 0.38 -1.22 -15.30
CA ILE A 83 1.54 -0.69 -16.02
C ILE A 83 1.17 0.67 -16.60
N SER A 84 1.88 1.73 -16.16
CA SER A 84 1.78 3.08 -16.74
C SER A 84 3.11 3.79 -16.67
N SER A 85 3.34 4.72 -17.63
CA SER A 85 4.47 5.67 -17.56
C SER A 85 4.18 6.84 -16.60
N ARG A 86 2.92 7.08 -16.26
CA ARG A 86 2.45 8.19 -15.43
C ARG A 86 2.24 7.74 -14.00
N LEU A 87 2.88 8.42 -13.04
CA LEU A 87 2.76 8.09 -11.62
C LEU A 87 1.33 8.31 -11.09
N CYS A 88 0.61 9.32 -11.61
CA CYS A 88 -0.78 9.55 -11.20
C CYS A 88 -1.68 8.35 -11.55
N ASP A 89 -1.45 7.69 -12.69
CA ASP A 89 -2.22 6.49 -13.07
C ASP A 89 -1.89 5.33 -12.13
N LEU A 90 -0.62 5.14 -11.78
CA LEU A 90 -0.21 4.09 -10.82
C LEU A 90 -0.83 4.31 -9.44
N LEU A 91 -0.90 5.57 -8.96
CA LEU A 91 -1.59 5.91 -7.72
C LEU A 91 -3.09 5.60 -7.78
N LYS A 92 -3.75 5.90 -8.91
CA LYS A 92 -5.17 5.60 -9.13
C LYS A 92 -5.44 4.09 -9.13
N MET A 93 -4.61 3.33 -9.86
CA MET A 93 -4.71 1.87 -9.93
C MET A 93 -4.48 1.24 -8.56
N ALA A 94 -3.46 1.69 -7.82
CA ALA A 94 -3.20 1.25 -6.46
C ALA A 94 -4.43 1.50 -5.56
N ALA A 95 -4.96 2.72 -5.53
CA ALA A 95 -6.15 3.04 -4.73
C ALA A 95 -7.36 2.15 -5.05
N HIS A 96 -7.57 1.84 -6.34
CA HIS A 96 -8.66 0.96 -6.78
C HIS A 96 -8.49 -0.48 -6.27
N ASN A 97 -7.28 -1.01 -6.32
CA ASN A 97 -7.01 -2.38 -5.87
C ASN A 97 -7.18 -2.50 -4.34
N GLU A 98 -6.68 -1.53 -3.58
CA GLU A 98 -6.88 -1.49 -2.14
C GLU A 98 -8.38 -1.42 -1.76
N ASP A 99 -9.19 -0.63 -2.52
CA ASP A 99 -10.65 -0.61 -2.31
C ASP A 99 -11.26 -1.99 -2.56
N GLN A 100 -10.84 -2.71 -3.60
CA GLN A 100 -11.36 -4.06 -3.88
C GLN A 100 -10.97 -5.06 -2.79
N GLU A 101 -9.76 -5.01 -2.29
CA GLU A 101 -9.31 -5.86 -1.19
C GLU A 101 -10.07 -5.56 0.10
N ALA A 102 -10.27 -4.27 0.40
CA ALA A 102 -10.96 -3.80 1.61
C ALA A 102 -12.47 -4.08 1.63
N ASP A 103 -13.14 -3.92 0.50
CA ASP A 103 -14.61 -3.91 0.46
C ASP A 103 -15.21 -5.23 -0.08
N ASP A 104 -14.46 -5.97 -0.90
CA ASP A 104 -14.95 -7.19 -1.55
C ASP A 104 -14.17 -8.44 -1.11
N VAL A 105 -12.84 -8.47 -1.31
CA VAL A 105 -12.05 -9.70 -1.22
C VAL A 105 -11.92 -10.19 0.22
N TYR A 106 -11.36 -9.38 1.09
CA TYR A 106 -11.10 -9.78 2.48
C TYR A 106 -12.35 -9.95 3.33
N PRO A 107 -13.42 -9.14 3.17
CA PRO A 107 -14.71 -9.43 3.81
C PRO A 107 -15.31 -10.78 3.42
N ALA A 108 -15.24 -11.17 2.13
CA ALA A 108 -15.71 -12.48 1.67
C ALA A 108 -14.85 -13.62 2.24
N PHE A 109 -13.54 -13.45 2.32
CA PHE A 109 -12.63 -14.44 2.91
C PHE A 109 -12.85 -14.56 4.43
N ALA A 110 -13.10 -13.46 5.12
CA ALA A 110 -13.42 -13.45 6.54
C ALA A 110 -14.72 -14.22 6.84
N GLU A 111 -15.76 -14.03 6.03
CA GLU A 111 -17.03 -14.73 6.18
C GLU A 111 -16.88 -16.23 5.95
N THR A 112 -16.10 -16.65 4.95
CA THR A 112 -15.76 -18.05 4.72
C THR A 112 -15.04 -18.64 5.93
N ALA A 113 -14.03 -17.96 6.44
CA ALA A 113 -13.27 -18.41 7.60
C ALA A 113 -14.14 -18.53 8.86
N ARG A 114 -15.07 -17.58 9.07
CA ARG A 114 -16.01 -17.61 10.19
C ARG A 114 -16.96 -18.81 10.08
N THR A 115 -17.50 -19.05 8.90
CA THR A 115 -18.43 -20.18 8.64
C THR A 115 -17.75 -21.53 8.84
N GLU A 116 -16.47 -21.65 8.47
CA GLU A 116 -15.67 -22.87 8.65
C GLU A 116 -15.13 -23.04 10.08
N GLY A 117 -15.29 -22.02 10.97
CA GLY A 117 -14.91 -22.06 12.39
C GLY A 117 -13.50 -21.55 12.68
N PHE A 118 -12.86 -20.87 11.74
CA PHE A 118 -11.51 -20.27 11.89
C PHE A 118 -11.59 -18.79 12.31
N ALA A 119 -12.12 -18.53 13.50
CA ALA A 119 -12.42 -17.18 14.00
C ALA A 119 -11.19 -16.24 14.00
N LYS A 120 -9.98 -16.75 14.32
CA LYS A 120 -8.76 -15.94 14.30
C LYS A 120 -8.38 -15.51 12.88
N VAL A 121 -8.51 -16.40 11.91
CA VAL A 121 -8.28 -16.10 10.50
C VAL A 121 -9.29 -15.05 9.99
N ALA A 122 -10.58 -15.22 10.33
CA ALA A 122 -11.60 -14.25 9.99
C ALA A 122 -11.28 -12.84 10.54
N GLN A 123 -10.85 -12.77 11.80
CA GLN A 123 -10.47 -11.50 12.42
C GLN A 123 -9.27 -10.85 11.73
N ASP A 124 -8.28 -11.63 11.29
CA ASP A 124 -7.10 -11.09 10.62
C ASP A 124 -7.45 -10.56 9.22
N PHE A 125 -8.32 -11.24 8.46
CA PHE A 125 -8.86 -10.70 7.22
C PHE A 125 -9.60 -9.37 7.44
N GLU A 126 -10.46 -9.27 8.47
CA GLU A 126 -11.17 -8.03 8.80
C GLU A 126 -10.23 -6.89 9.20
N ASN A 127 -9.21 -7.19 10.01
CA ASN A 127 -8.23 -6.19 10.43
C ASN A 127 -7.42 -5.67 9.24
N ILE A 128 -6.96 -6.56 8.35
CA ILE A 128 -6.20 -6.17 7.17
C ILE A 128 -7.10 -5.39 6.21
N ALA A 129 -8.35 -5.79 5.98
CA ALA A 129 -9.31 -5.00 5.20
C ALA A 129 -9.43 -3.54 5.67
N GLN A 130 -9.38 -3.29 6.99
CA GLN A 130 -9.35 -1.92 7.52
C GLN A 130 -8.06 -1.18 7.19
N ILE A 131 -6.92 -1.89 7.16
CA ILE A 131 -5.63 -1.30 6.77
C ILE A 131 -5.67 -0.93 5.29
N GLU A 132 -6.22 -1.79 4.41
CA GLU A 132 -6.32 -1.51 2.97
C GLU A 132 -7.18 -0.27 2.68
N ARG A 133 -8.24 -0.01 3.48
CA ARG A 133 -8.96 1.29 3.40
C ARG A 133 -8.04 2.48 3.67
N SER A 134 -7.11 2.34 4.62
CA SER A 134 -6.15 3.40 4.91
C SER A 134 -5.12 3.58 3.78
N HIS A 135 -4.70 2.49 3.14
CA HIS A 135 -3.84 2.50 1.96
C HIS A 135 -4.54 3.19 0.80
N SER A 136 -5.78 2.80 0.50
CA SER A 136 -6.59 3.43 -0.54
C SER A 136 -6.74 4.93 -0.30
N ALA A 137 -7.13 5.35 0.91
CA ALA A 137 -7.29 6.77 1.25
C ALA A 137 -5.98 7.55 1.03
N ARG A 138 -4.85 6.96 1.37
CA ARG A 138 -3.51 7.53 1.16
C ARG A 138 -3.20 7.67 -0.32
N PHE A 139 -3.39 6.62 -1.12
CA PHE A 139 -3.17 6.67 -2.56
C PHE A 139 -4.10 7.67 -3.26
N LYS A 140 -5.38 7.74 -2.89
CA LYS A 140 -6.33 8.74 -3.40
C LYS A 140 -5.86 10.17 -3.12
N LYS A 141 -5.43 10.46 -1.89
CA LYS A 141 -4.91 11.79 -1.52
C LYS A 141 -3.71 12.18 -2.40
N PHE A 142 -2.76 11.28 -2.60
CA PHE A 142 -1.60 11.55 -3.45
C PHE A 142 -1.95 11.61 -4.95
N HIS A 143 -2.90 10.80 -5.42
CA HIS A 143 -3.44 10.89 -6.77
C HIS A 143 -4.04 12.26 -7.04
N ASP A 144 -4.86 12.79 -6.13
CA ASP A 144 -5.50 14.10 -6.29
C ASP A 144 -4.47 15.24 -6.32
N LEU A 145 -3.46 15.17 -5.46
CA LEU A 145 -2.35 16.13 -5.47
C LEU A 145 -1.52 16.04 -6.77
N CYS A 146 -1.30 14.83 -7.27
CA CYS A 146 -0.56 14.58 -8.50
C CYS A 146 -1.32 15.12 -9.72
N THR A 147 -2.62 14.81 -9.83
CA THR A 147 -3.44 15.19 -10.99
C THR A 147 -3.76 16.69 -11.02
N SER A 148 -3.90 17.32 -9.86
CA SER A 148 -4.11 18.77 -9.75
C SER A 148 -2.83 19.60 -9.87
N GLY A 149 -1.66 18.97 -10.00
CA GLY A 149 -0.37 19.66 -10.00
C GLY A 149 0.03 20.26 -8.64
N ARG A 150 -0.63 19.84 -7.56
CA ARG A 150 -0.48 20.40 -6.21
C ARG A 150 0.43 19.58 -5.30
N LEU A 151 1.15 18.62 -5.83
CA LEU A 151 2.04 17.79 -5.02
C LEU A 151 3.10 18.62 -4.29
N PHE A 152 3.63 19.66 -4.95
CA PHE A 152 4.66 20.56 -4.43
C PHE A 152 4.22 22.02 -4.36
N SER A 153 2.92 22.31 -4.42
CA SER A 153 2.36 23.66 -4.33
C SER A 153 1.07 23.67 -3.52
N SER A 154 0.73 24.84 -2.96
CA SER A 154 -0.49 25.10 -2.21
C SER A 154 -1.02 26.49 -2.51
N ASP A 155 -2.33 26.73 -2.28
CA ASP A 155 -2.97 28.05 -2.44
C ASP A 155 -2.69 28.99 -1.26
N LYS A 156 -2.07 28.48 -0.22
CA LYS A 156 -1.67 29.23 0.99
C LYS A 156 -0.31 28.74 1.46
N PRO A 157 0.41 29.50 2.29
CA PRO A 157 1.63 29.02 2.90
C PRO A 157 1.40 27.72 3.69
N GLU A 158 2.22 26.72 3.42
CA GLU A 158 2.25 25.41 4.09
C GLU A 158 3.66 25.12 4.58
N ARG A 159 3.77 24.32 5.62
CA ARG A 159 5.08 23.84 6.08
C ARG A 159 5.52 22.65 5.23
N TRP A 160 6.67 22.79 4.59
CA TRP A 160 7.32 21.77 3.79
C TRP A 160 8.53 21.22 4.54
N VAL A 161 8.68 19.91 4.57
CA VAL A 161 9.88 19.25 5.13
C VAL A 161 10.65 18.55 4.04
N CYS A 162 11.96 18.78 4.02
CA CYS A 162 12.88 18.03 3.17
C CYS A 162 13.10 16.63 3.76
N MET A 163 12.66 15.60 3.09
CA MET A 163 12.79 14.19 3.55
C MET A 163 14.25 13.71 3.62
N ASN A 164 15.19 14.42 2.99
CA ASN A 164 16.61 14.06 3.03
C ASN A 164 17.33 14.59 4.28
N CYS A 165 17.08 15.85 4.67
CA CYS A 165 17.85 16.47 5.78
C CYS A 165 16.98 17.02 6.92
N GLY A 166 15.65 16.94 6.81
CA GLY A 166 14.72 17.43 7.83
C GLY A 166 14.51 18.94 7.84
N PHE A 167 15.09 19.71 6.91
CA PHE A 167 14.89 21.16 6.84
C PHE A 167 13.41 21.49 6.60
N ILE A 168 12.87 22.37 7.42
CA ILE A 168 11.47 22.81 7.36
C ILE A 168 11.43 24.28 6.94
N LEU A 169 10.50 24.61 6.02
CA LEU A 169 10.20 25.99 5.66
C LEU A 169 8.70 26.15 5.44
N GLU A 170 8.23 27.39 5.50
CA GLU A 170 6.85 27.77 5.22
C GLU A 170 6.79 28.59 3.93
N SER A 171 6.01 28.12 2.95
CA SER A 171 5.83 28.77 1.64
C SER A 171 4.64 28.17 0.89
N GLU A 172 4.17 28.84 -0.16
CA GLU A 172 3.14 28.31 -1.07
C GLU A 172 3.68 27.19 -1.98
N GLN A 173 5.00 27.12 -2.18
CA GLN A 173 5.62 26.12 -3.03
C GLN A 173 6.85 25.53 -2.34
N ALA A 174 7.02 24.21 -2.49
CA ALA A 174 8.28 23.55 -2.13
C ALA A 174 9.43 24.18 -2.95
N PRO A 175 10.59 24.46 -2.36
CA PRO A 175 11.71 25.06 -3.06
C PRO A 175 12.26 24.12 -4.14
N GLN A 176 12.72 24.67 -5.27
CA GLN A 176 13.30 23.87 -6.36
C GLN A 176 14.52 23.07 -5.92
N LYS A 177 15.28 23.61 -4.95
CA LYS A 177 16.40 22.92 -4.28
C LYS A 177 16.39 23.23 -2.81
N CYS A 178 16.73 22.23 -2.01
CA CYS A 178 16.86 22.43 -0.58
C CYS A 178 18.04 23.37 -0.27
N PRO A 179 17.82 24.48 0.48
CA PRO A 179 18.89 25.44 0.79
C PRO A 179 19.96 24.88 1.72
N VAL A 180 19.68 23.74 2.40
CA VAL A 180 20.62 23.11 3.34
C VAL A 180 21.42 22.00 2.68
N CYS A 181 20.77 21.07 1.97
CA CYS A 181 21.45 19.87 1.45
C CYS A 181 21.46 19.77 -0.08
N GLY A 182 20.86 20.73 -0.80
CA GLY A 182 20.94 20.84 -2.25
C GLY A 182 20.09 19.86 -3.06
N VAL A 183 19.33 18.94 -2.42
CA VAL A 183 18.45 18.01 -3.14
C VAL A 183 17.29 18.74 -3.82
N ASP A 184 16.74 18.14 -4.88
CA ASP A 184 15.66 18.71 -5.67
C ASP A 184 14.31 18.71 -4.93
N HIS A 185 13.34 19.49 -5.43
CA HIS A 185 12.00 19.64 -4.84
C HIS A 185 11.25 18.31 -4.66
N GLY A 186 11.54 17.28 -5.45
CA GLY A 186 10.93 15.96 -5.32
C GLY A 186 11.15 15.28 -3.95
N TYR A 187 12.04 15.81 -3.12
CA TYR A 187 12.25 15.38 -1.74
C TYR A 187 11.36 16.09 -0.72
N TYR A 188 10.52 17.05 -1.13
CA TYR A 188 9.69 17.79 -0.20
C TYR A 188 8.29 17.19 -0.06
N ILE A 189 7.82 17.13 1.17
CA ILE A 189 6.44 16.76 1.51
C ILE A 189 5.87 17.83 2.47
N ARG A 190 4.55 18.04 2.43
CA ARG A 190 3.90 18.82 3.50
C ARG A 190 4.16 18.17 4.84
N LEU A 191 4.53 18.97 5.84
CA LEU A 191 4.92 18.44 7.16
C LEU A 191 3.80 17.60 7.79
N GLU A 192 2.54 18.00 7.64
CA GLU A 192 1.37 17.25 8.12
C GLU A 192 1.18 15.87 7.48
N MET A 193 1.79 15.65 6.30
CA MET A 193 1.73 14.39 5.55
C MET A 193 2.98 13.53 5.73
N ALA A 194 4.01 14.05 6.38
CA ALA A 194 5.21 13.28 6.65
C ALA A 194 4.93 12.17 7.68
N ALA A 195 5.55 11.02 7.52
CA ALA A 195 5.35 9.87 8.40
C ALA A 195 5.62 10.19 9.90
N TRP A 196 6.46 11.17 10.15
CA TRP A 196 6.86 11.65 11.48
C TRP A 196 6.53 13.14 11.64
N GLY A 197 5.48 13.63 10.96
CA GLY A 197 5.04 15.02 11.03
C GLY A 197 4.71 15.47 12.45
N LEU A 198 5.07 16.72 12.78
CA LEU A 198 4.82 17.37 14.07
C LEU A 198 3.49 18.12 14.05
#